data_f1c8421bcf4de716e89b464b7d217cf9
#
_entry.id   f1c8421bcf4de716e89b464b7d217cf9
#
_cell.length_a   1.000
_cell.length_b   1.000
_cell.length_c   1.000
_cell.angle_alpha   90.00
_cell.angle_beta   90.00
_cell.angle_gamma   90.00
#
_symmetry.space_group_name_H-M   'P 1'
#
loop_
_entity.id
_entity.type
_entity.pdbx_description
1 polymer ?
#
loop_
_entity_poly.entity_id
_entity_poly.type
_entity_poly.pdbx_seq_one_letter_code
_entity_poly.pdbx_strand_id
1 'polypeptide(L)'
;MILDVKDLHHSFGEINAINKLSFSIEQNSIVSILGPSGCGKTTLIRLIAGLEEIQKGQISFEGKLVANEKFNTPPEQRSISYVFQDFALFPHMNVKENISFAASSKVNKKQLIDQVIQLAKVENFLDKYPHALSGGEQQRVALARSIAVQPRLLLLDEPFSDLDTNLKREIIDDTLHLINSLDSSAIVVTHNAEEAMFLSNVIVVMEKGSIVQIGKPREIYFNPSNVYVASLFGEVNIFKTKILNNKCETPLGILETKDFKDNQQVNVVVRPEAIKLNVEKSPVASPNSGVVVDSKFLGNSAIIHMTVNDRDNNKHHIHSKLIGEFLPAPASSVSFSLDLNHVFIFPR
;
A
#
# COMPACT_ATOMS: atom_id res chain seq x y z
N MET A 1 18.34 10.20 8.66
CA MET A 1 16.90 10.56 8.71
C MET A 1 16.69 11.78 7.83
N ILE A 2 15.76 11.70 6.85
CA ILE A 2 15.46 12.81 5.94
C ILE A 2 14.23 13.59 6.41
N LEU A 3 13.22 12.90 6.93
CA LEU A 3 11.97 13.48 7.41
C LEU A 3 11.68 12.97 8.83
N ASP A 4 11.25 13.88 9.70
CA ASP A 4 10.77 13.58 11.05
C ASP A 4 9.47 14.34 11.31
N VAL A 5 8.39 13.63 11.56
CA VAL A 5 7.05 14.15 11.84
C VAL A 5 6.70 13.77 13.26
N LYS A 6 6.32 14.77 14.09
CA LYS A 6 6.00 14.56 15.51
C LYS A 6 4.66 15.17 15.88
N ASP A 7 3.82 14.35 16.49
CA ASP A 7 2.52 14.71 17.09
C ASP A 7 1.65 15.61 16.19
N LEU A 8 1.65 15.29 14.88
CA LEU A 8 0.96 16.08 13.87
C LEU A 8 -0.55 15.96 14.03
N HIS A 9 -1.26 17.10 14.03
CA HIS A 9 -2.71 17.19 14.01
C HIS A 9 -3.16 18.16 12.93
N HIS A 10 -4.23 17.80 12.22
CA HIS A 10 -4.87 18.70 11.27
C HIS A 10 -6.34 18.34 11.09
N SER A 11 -7.21 19.35 11.05
CA SER A 11 -8.65 19.20 10.89
C SER A 11 -9.19 20.19 9.89
N PHE A 12 -10.18 19.77 9.10
CA PHE A 12 -11.00 20.63 8.25
C PHE A 12 -12.38 20.74 8.88
N GLY A 13 -12.65 21.85 9.56
CA GLY A 13 -13.87 22.02 10.36
C GLY A 13 -13.97 20.92 11.44
N GLU A 14 -15.01 20.14 11.41
CA GLU A 14 -15.24 19.02 12.36
C GLU A 14 -14.51 17.70 11.98
N ILE A 15 -13.94 17.64 10.79
CA ILE A 15 -13.29 16.42 10.30
C ILE A 15 -11.82 16.41 10.71
N ASN A 16 -11.44 15.49 11.61
CA ASN A 16 -10.06 15.26 11.98
C ASN A 16 -9.35 14.45 10.88
N ALA A 17 -8.65 15.13 9.98
CA ALA A 17 -7.93 14.49 8.87
C ALA A 17 -6.63 13.82 9.33
N ILE A 18 -5.93 14.41 10.30
CA ILE A 18 -4.71 13.87 10.93
C ILE A 18 -4.85 13.94 12.45
N ASN A 19 -4.62 12.82 13.12
CA ASN A 19 -4.80 12.70 14.56
C ASN A 19 -3.56 12.12 15.25
N LYS A 20 -2.75 12.98 15.87
CA LYS A 20 -1.54 12.65 16.64
C LYS A 20 -0.59 11.70 15.91
N LEU A 21 -0.20 12.06 14.70
CA LEU A 21 0.60 11.23 13.84
C LEU A 21 2.09 11.53 14.02
N SER A 22 2.90 10.48 14.25
CA SER A 22 4.36 10.59 14.37
C SER A 22 5.04 9.46 13.60
N PHE A 23 6.02 9.79 12.76
CA PHE A 23 6.88 8.83 12.06
C PHE A 23 8.11 9.51 11.51
N SER A 24 9.11 8.73 11.14
CA SER A 24 10.35 9.21 10.53
C SER A 24 10.71 8.39 9.30
N ILE A 25 11.46 9.02 8.38
CA ILE A 25 11.93 8.42 7.13
C ILE A 25 13.44 8.54 7.06
N GLU A 26 14.10 7.43 6.75
CA GLU A 26 15.54 7.40 6.52
C GLU A 26 15.89 7.93 5.12
N GLN A 27 17.13 8.38 4.94
CA GLN A 27 17.62 8.79 3.62
C GLN A 27 17.63 7.61 2.64
N ASN A 28 17.43 7.93 1.36
CA ASN A 28 17.48 6.97 0.26
C ASN A 28 16.49 5.80 0.46
N SER A 29 15.33 6.08 1.05
CA SER A 29 14.27 5.11 1.25
C SER A 29 12.99 5.50 0.53
N ILE A 30 12.27 4.50 0.04
CA ILE A 30 10.92 4.64 -0.51
C ILE A 30 9.93 4.18 0.57
N VAL A 31 9.02 5.06 0.95
CA VAL A 31 7.99 4.81 1.95
C VAL A 31 6.62 4.90 1.29
N SER A 32 5.79 3.87 1.40
CA SER A 32 4.38 3.98 1.00
C SER A 32 3.50 4.32 2.19
N ILE A 33 2.59 5.27 1.99
CA ILE A 33 1.47 5.55 2.90
C ILE A 33 0.25 4.84 2.34
N LEU A 34 -0.19 3.77 3.03
CA LEU A 34 -1.27 2.89 2.61
C LEU A 34 -2.50 3.08 3.51
N GLY A 35 -3.68 3.17 2.92
CA GLY A 35 -4.94 3.24 3.66
C GLY A 35 -6.12 3.54 2.76
N PRO A 36 -7.37 3.47 3.27
CA PRO A 36 -8.58 3.72 2.48
C PRO A 36 -8.68 5.19 2.06
N SER A 37 -9.51 5.44 1.07
CA SER A 37 -9.83 6.82 0.66
C SER A 37 -10.40 7.61 1.85
N GLY A 38 -9.97 8.88 1.98
CA GLY A 38 -10.39 9.75 3.07
C GLY A 38 -9.72 9.51 4.43
N CYS A 39 -8.74 8.62 4.57
CA CYS A 39 -8.03 8.41 5.86
C CYS A 39 -6.95 9.45 6.17
N GLY A 40 -6.74 10.48 5.32
CA GLY A 40 -5.82 11.59 5.58
C GLY A 40 -4.48 11.53 4.83
N LYS A 41 -4.23 10.57 3.93
CA LYS A 41 -2.95 10.40 3.21
C LYS A 41 -2.52 11.64 2.43
N THR A 42 -3.40 12.15 1.56
CA THR A 42 -3.15 13.37 0.77
C THR A 42 -2.93 14.59 1.67
N THR A 43 -3.72 14.73 2.75
CA THR A 43 -3.53 15.80 3.74
C THR A 43 -2.14 15.72 4.37
N LEU A 44 -1.69 14.51 4.75
CA LEU A 44 -0.37 14.31 5.35
C LEU A 44 0.76 14.75 4.42
N ILE A 45 0.75 14.34 3.16
CA ILE A 45 1.81 14.72 2.24
C ILE A 45 1.74 16.20 1.82
N ARG A 46 0.55 16.84 1.81
CA ARG A 46 0.40 18.30 1.62
C ARG A 46 0.99 19.09 2.78
N LEU A 47 0.80 18.64 4.02
CA LEU A 47 1.44 19.22 5.21
C LEU A 47 2.97 19.09 5.12
N ILE A 48 3.48 17.93 4.70
CA ILE A 48 4.92 17.69 4.50
C ILE A 48 5.47 18.61 3.40
N ALA A 49 4.74 18.78 2.31
CA ALA A 49 5.11 19.67 1.21
C ALA A 49 5.07 21.17 1.59
N GLY A 50 4.32 21.54 2.64
CA GLY A 50 4.06 22.92 3.02
C GLY A 50 2.92 23.59 2.24
N LEU A 51 2.12 22.79 1.52
CA LEU A 51 0.92 23.23 0.82
C LEU A 51 -0.26 23.47 1.75
N GLU A 52 -0.18 22.92 2.97
CA GLU A 52 -1.13 23.14 4.06
C GLU A 52 -0.38 23.57 5.33
N GLU A 53 -1.01 24.37 6.17
CA GLU A 53 -0.44 24.82 7.43
C GLU A 53 -0.68 23.80 8.54
N ILE A 54 0.32 23.62 9.39
CA ILE A 54 0.24 22.74 10.56
C ILE A 54 -0.58 23.43 11.66
N GLN A 55 -1.56 22.72 12.21
CA GLN A 55 -2.35 23.20 13.36
C GLN A 55 -1.68 22.84 14.69
N LYS A 56 -1.12 21.61 14.80
CA LYS A 56 -0.33 21.17 15.96
C LYS A 56 0.75 20.19 15.54
N GLY A 57 1.83 20.11 16.33
CA GLY A 57 2.95 19.23 16.08
C GLY A 57 4.09 19.93 15.34
N GLN A 58 4.97 19.13 14.74
CA GLN A 58 6.12 19.66 14.00
C GLN A 58 6.59 18.73 12.90
N ILE A 59 7.19 19.33 11.87
CA ILE A 59 7.88 18.62 10.80
C ILE A 59 9.30 19.15 10.71
N SER A 60 10.27 18.24 10.71
CA SER A 60 11.69 18.51 10.44
C SER A 60 12.13 17.81 9.17
N PHE A 61 12.89 18.51 8.34
CA PHE A 61 13.46 18.01 7.10
C PHE A 61 14.98 18.16 7.12
N GLU A 62 15.73 17.09 6.88
CA GLU A 62 17.20 17.02 7.02
C GLU A 62 17.70 17.60 8.36
N GLY A 63 16.99 17.27 9.44
CA GLY A 63 17.32 17.74 10.81
C GLY A 63 16.95 19.19 11.10
N LYS A 64 16.40 19.94 10.13
CA LYS A 64 15.94 21.32 10.31
C LYS A 64 14.44 21.37 10.48
N LEU A 65 13.95 22.13 11.45
CA LEU A 65 12.52 22.40 11.61
C LEU A 65 12.02 23.20 10.40
N VAL A 66 11.03 22.64 9.67
CA VAL A 66 10.43 23.30 8.51
C VAL A 66 9.00 23.73 8.75
N ALA A 67 8.31 23.15 9.75
CA ALA A 67 6.98 23.61 10.13
C ALA A 67 6.62 23.25 11.57
N ASN A 68 5.89 24.14 12.24
CA ASN A 68 5.19 23.96 13.51
C ASN A 68 4.01 24.93 13.60
N GLU A 69 3.35 25.04 14.75
CA GLU A 69 2.19 25.90 14.97
C GLU A 69 2.45 27.41 14.71
N LYS A 70 3.71 27.84 14.71
CA LYS A 70 4.11 29.25 14.57
C LYS A 70 4.87 29.56 13.29
N PHE A 71 5.30 28.56 12.60
CA PHE A 71 6.23 28.66 11.49
C PHE A 71 5.94 27.61 10.43
N ASN A 72 5.88 28.03 9.18
CA ASN A 72 5.68 27.14 8.03
C ASN A 72 6.57 27.61 6.88
N THR A 73 7.65 26.88 6.59
CA THR A 73 8.49 27.14 5.42
C THR A 73 7.65 26.93 4.16
N PRO A 74 7.63 27.87 3.24
CA PRO A 74 6.88 27.71 1.99
C PRO A 74 7.46 26.58 1.12
N PRO A 75 6.62 25.94 0.27
CA PRO A 75 6.97 24.74 -0.50
C PRO A 75 8.25 24.89 -1.33
N GLU A 76 8.43 26.03 -2.01
CA GLU A 76 9.58 26.31 -2.88
C GLU A 76 10.93 26.36 -2.15
N GLN A 77 10.92 26.43 -0.81
CA GLN A 77 12.12 26.44 0.03
C GLN A 77 12.41 25.10 0.70
N ARG A 78 11.56 24.06 0.45
CA ARG A 78 11.69 22.76 1.14
C ARG A 78 12.52 21.72 0.40
N SER A 79 13.12 21.97 -0.73
CA SER A 79 13.83 20.94 -1.53
C SER A 79 13.01 19.63 -1.71
N ILE A 80 11.70 19.74 -1.71
CA ILE A 80 10.71 18.67 -1.88
C ILE A 80 10.03 18.88 -3.23
N SER A 81 9.80 17.80 -3.96
CA SER A 81 8.98 17.82 -5.17
C SER A 81 7.67 17.06 -4.95
N TYR A 82 6.59 17.55 -5.53
CA TYR A 82 5.25 16.98 -5.39
C TYR A 82 4.69 16.62 -6.77
N VAL A 83 4.25 15.38 -6.93
CA VAL A 83 3.49 14.91 -8.09
C VAL A 83 2.04 14.73 -7.66
N PHE A 84 1.16 15.55 -8.24
CA PHE A 84 -0.27 15.53 -7.99
C PHE A 84 -0.93 14.32 -8.68
N GLN A 85 -2.07 13.90 -8.17
CA GLN A 85 -2.86 12.79 -8.73
C GLN A 85 -3.29 13.03 -10.19
N ASP A 86 -3.61 14.27 -10.54
CA ASP A 86 -3.95 14.72 -11.90
C ASP A 86 -2.73 15.11 -12.75
N PHE A 87 -1.52 14.76 -12.26
CA PHE A 87 -0.21 15.09 -12.85
C PHE A 87 0.08 16.60 -12.96
N ALA A 88 -0.91 17.48 -12.94
CA ALA A 88 -0.82 18.93 -13.01
C ALA A 88 0.18 19.44 -14.08
N LEU A 89 0.19 18.82 -15.25
CA LEU A 89 1.03 19.27 -16.38
C LEU A 89 0.53 20.61 -16.90
N PHE A 90 1.47 21.47 -17.34
CA PHE A 90 1.12 22.75 -17.95
C PHE A 90 0.54 22.51 -19.35
N PRO A 91 -0.77 22.74 -19.57
CA PRO A 91 -1.43 22.34 -20.83
C PRO A 91 -1.00 23.14 -22.05
N HIS A 92 -0.44 24.33 -21.84
CA HIS A 92 0.06 25.26 -22.87
C HIS A 92 1.53 25.03 -23.21
N MET A 93 2.21 24.09 -22.58
CA MET A 93 3.59 23.70 -22.78
C MET A 93 3.66 22.27 -23.33
N ASN A 94 4.56 22.01 -24.27
CA ASN A 94 4.88 20.64 -24.69
C ASN A 94 5.69 19.91 -23.63
N VAL A 95 5.99 18.61 -23.83
CA VAL A 95 6.72 17.77 -22.88
C VAL A 95 8.08 18.35 -22.53
N LYS A 96 8.86 18.74 -23.55
CA LYS A 96 10.20 19.33 -23.36
C LYS A 96 10.13 20.62 -22.54
N GLU A 97 9.16 21.47 -22.81
CA GLU A 97 8.94 22.73 -22.08
C GLU A 97 8.52 22.48 -20.63
N ASN A 98 7.60 21.52 -20.37
CA ASN A 98 7.20 21.11 -19.03
C ASN A 98 8.42 20.70 -18.18
N ILE A 99 9.29 19.84 -18.72
CA ILE A 99 10.51 19.38 -18.03
C ILE A 99 11.50 20.53 -17.86
N SER A 100 11.71 21.32 -18.92
CA SER A 100 12.67 22.42 -18.92
C SER A 100 12.30 23.56 -17.98
N PHE A 101 11.01 23.78 -17.73
CA PHE A 101 10.51 24.78 -16.79
C PHE A 101 11.01 24.49 -15.37
N ALA A 102 10.92 23.23 -14.94
CA ALA A 102 11.36 22.80 -13.60
C ALA A 102 12.88 22.99 -13.40
N ALA A 103 13.69 22.78 -14.44
CA ALA A 103 15.15 22.91 -14.38
C ALA A 103 15.66 24.35 -14.59
N SER A 104 14.79 25.36 -14.62
CA SER A 104 15.14 26.72 -15.07
C SER A 104 16.24 27.42 -14.27
N SER A 105 16.41 27.06 -12.99
CA SER A 105 17.41 27.66 -12.10
C SER A 105 18.72 26.85 -11.95
N LYS A 106 18.89 25.73 -12.67
CA LYS A 106 20.03 24.82 -12.46
C LYS A 106 21.23 25.16 -13.35
N VAL A 107 22.42 25.00 -12.77
CA VAL A 107 23.69 24.99 -13.53
C VAL A 107 23.74 23.67 -14.30
N ASN A 108 24.23 23.69 -15.55
CA ASN A 108 24.22 22.54 -16.48
C ASN A 108 22.81 22.02 -16.85
N LYS A 109 21.85 22.93 -16.92
CA LYS A 109 20.43 22.65 -17.24
C LYS A 109 20.24 21.68 -18.41
N LYS A 110 20.98 21.87 -19.53
CA LYS A 110 20.82 21.04 -20.72
C LYS A 110 21.16 19.57 -20.45
N GLN A 111 22.32 19.31 -19.84
CA GLN A 111 22.73 17.94 -19.53
C GLN A 111 21.76 17.24 -18.55
N LEU A 112 21.26 17.97 -17.55
CA LEU A 112 20.28 17.45 -16.61
C LEU A 112 18.95 17.09 -17.30
N ILE A 113 18.46 17.96 -18.20
CA ILE A 113 17.23 17.71 -18.95
C ILE A 113 17.40 16.49 -19.85
N ASP A 114 18.52 16.37 -20.58
CA ASP A 114 18.78 15.23 -21.45
C ASP A 114 18.83 13.91 -20.65
N GLN A 115 19.45 13.91 -19.47
CA GLN A 115 19.47 12.75 -18.56
C GLN A 115 18.07 12.37 -18.06
N VAL A 116 17.29 13.37 -17.62
CA VAL A 116 15.92 13.14 -17.12
C VAL A 116 15.01 12.61 -18.23
N ILE A 117 15.12 13.13 -19.45
CA ILE A 117 14.38 12.68 -20.63
C ILE A 117 14.65 11.19 -20.87
N GLN A 118 15.92 10.76 -20.87
CA GLN A 118 16.31 9.37 -21.06
C GLN A 118 15.81 8.47 -19.92
N LEU A 119 16.03 8.88 -18.67
CA LEU A 119 15.60 8.11 -17.50
C LEU A 119 14.08 7.91 -17.45
N ALA A 120 13.30 8.93 -17.81
CA ALA A 120 11.85 8.87 -17.83
C ALA A 120 11.28 8.22 -19.09
N LYS A 121 12.12 7.90 -20.10
CA LYS A 121 11.73 7.30 -21.40
C LYS A 121 10.69 8.15 -22.14
N VAL A 122 10.93 9.46 -22.25
CA VAL A 122 9.99 10.41 -22.86
C VAL A 122 10.46 10.99 -24.20
N GLU A 123 11.57 10.45 -24.76
CA GLU A 123 12.22 10.97 -25.98
C GLU A 123 11.29 11.06 -27.21
N ASN A 124 10.38 10.07 -27.32
CA ASN A 124 9.53 9.91 -28.51
C ASN A 124 8.34 10.89 -28.57
N PHE A 125 8.11 11.70 -27.52
CA PHE A 125 6.96 12.59 -27.47
C PHE A 125 7.26 13.99 -26.91
N LEU A 126 8.53 14.43 -27.03
CA LEU A 126 9.00 15.73 -26.50
C LEU A 126 8.23 16.93 -27.02
N ASP A 127 7.79 16.90 -28.28
CA ASP A 127 7.06 17.98 -28.94
C ASP A 127 5.53 17.88 -28.78
N LYS A 128 5.02 16.79 -28.15
CA LYS A 128 3.59 16.62 -27.87
C LYS A 128 3.15 17.49 -26.70
N TYR A 129 1.89 17.91 -26.72
CA TYR A 129 1.23 18.58 -25.61
C TYR A 129 0.53 17.56 -24.69
N PRO A 130 0.28 17.90 -23.40
CA PRO A 130 -0.32 16.97 -22.43
C PRO A 130 -1.60 16.28 -22.92
N HIS A 131 -2.49 17.00 -23.60
CA HIS A 131 -3.75 16.44 -24.12
C HIS A 131 -3.58 15.40 -25.24
N ALA A 132 -2.40 15.28 -25.83
CA ALA A 132 -2.06 14.29 -26.86
C ALA A 132 -1.32 13.07 -26.31
N LEU A 133 -1.19 12.97 -24.97
CA LEU A 133 -0.51 11.90 -24.26
C LEU A 133 -1.50 10.95 -23.60
N SER A 134 -1.17 9.66 -23.57
CA SER A 134 -1.83 8.68 -22.70
C SER A 134 -1.57 8.98 -21.21
N GLY A 135 -2.39 8.45 -20.31
CA GLY A 135 -2.20 8.63 -18.87
C GLY A 135 -0.80 8.20 -18.37
N GLY A 136 -0.30 7.08 -18.87
CA GLY A 136 1.07 6.63 -18.55
C GLY A 136 2.17 7.54 -19.09
N GLU A 137 2.00 8.10 -20.29
CA GLU A 137 2.93 9.11 -20.84
C GLU A 137 2.88 10.40 -20.02
N GLN A 138 1.69 10.87 -19.63
CA GLN A 138 1.53 12.04 -18.76
C GLN A 138 2.22 11.84 -17.41
N GLN A 139 2.08 10.67 -16.82
CA GLN A 139 2.76 10.31 -15.58
C GLN A 139 4.29 10.35 -15.72
N ARG A 140 4.85 9.75 -16.78
CA ARG A 140 6.30 9.80 -17.05
C ARG A 140 6.79 11.25 -17.17
N VAL A 141 6.02 12.12 -17.83
CA VAL A 141 6.35 13.56 -17.95
C VAL A 141 6.28 14.26 -16.60
N ALA A 142 5.27 13.98 -15.79
CA ALA A 142 5.14 14.57 -14.44
C ALA A 142 6.29 14.13 -13.51
N LEU A 143 6.67 12.85 -13.57
CA LEU A 143 7.85 12.34 -12.88
C LEU A 143 9.14 13.02 -13.38
N ALA A 144 9.36 13.09 -14.72
CA ALA A 144 10.50 13.76 -15.30
C ALA A 144 10.58 15.23 -14.83
N ARG A 145 9.48 15.96 -14.88
CA ARG A 145 9.40 17.35 -14.40
C ARG A 145 9.77 17.45 -12.91
N SER A 146 9.25 16.53 -12.07
CA SER A 146 9.48 16.54 -10.62
C SER A 146 10.93 16.24 -10.27
N ILE A 147 11.62 15.44 -11.06
CA ILE A 147 13.01 15.05 -10.86
C ILE A 147 13.98 16.10 -11.39
N ALA A 148 13.60 16.84 -12.43
CA ALA A 148 14.43 17.89 -13.04
C ALA A 148 14.83 19.00 -12.04
N VAL A 149 14.15 19.12 -10.91
CA VAL A 149 14.56 20.00 -9.79
C VAL A 149 15.58 19.38 -8.86
N GLN A 150 15.90 18.08 -9.02
CA GLN A 150 16.80 17.30 -8.16
C GLN A 150 16.36 17.38 -6.69
N PRO A 151 15.14 16.94 -6.33
CA PRO A 151 14.63 17.03 -4.98
C PRO A 151 15.37 16.05 -4.06
N ARG A 152 15.42 16.35 -2.77
CA ARG A 152 15.89 15.42 -1.74
C ARG A 152 14.79 14.45 -1.30
N LEU A 153 13.52 14.87 -1.46
CA LEU A 153 12.33 14.07 -1.17
C LEU A 153 11.29 14.27 -2.28
N LEU A 154 10.81 13.16 -2.83
CA LEU A 154 9.75 13.12 -3.83
C LEU A 154 8.45 12.66 -3.16
N LEU A 155 7.38 13.42 -3.31
CA LEU A 155 6.04 13.09 -2.83
C LEU A 155 5.16 12.76 -4.03
N LEU A 156 4.59 11.55 -4.05
CA LEU A 156 3.75 11.03 -5.12
C LEU A 156 2.34 10.75 -4.57
N ASP A 157 1.34 11.51 -5.02
CA ASP A 157 -0.05 11.38 -4.56
C ASP A 157 -0.84 10.50 -5.53
N GLU A 158 -1.10 9.24 -5.16
CA GLU A 158 -1.80 8.22 -5.94
C GLU A 158 -1.34 8.14 -7.42
N PRO A 159 -0.03 8.07 -7.69
CA PRO A 159 0.51 8.28 -9.03
C PRO A 159 0.09 7.22 -10.05
N PHE A 160 -0.44 6.07 -9.60
CA PHE A 160 -0.77 4.92 -10.45
C PHE A 160 -2.26 4.62 -10.52
N SER A 161 -3.13 5.49 -9.97
CA SER A 161 -4.58 5.22 -9.84
C SER A 161 -5.28 5.04 -11.19
N ASP A 162 -4.92 5.87 -12.18
CA ASP A 162 -5.64 5.97 -13.47
C ASP A 162 -4.98 5.16 -14.59
N LEU A 163 -4.06 4.26 -14.25
CA LEU A 163 -3.34 3.43 -15.23
C LEU A 163 -4.03 2.12 -15.53
N ASP A 164 -4.00 1.72 -16.81
CA ASP A 164 -4.36 0.38 -17.25
C ASP A 164 -3.50 -0.69 -16.55
N THR A 165 -4.11 -1.81 -16.14
CA THR A 165 -3.48 -2.85 -15.34
C THR A 165 -2.20 -3.42 -15.98
N ASN A 166 -2.15 -3.57 -17.30
CA ASN A 166 -0.99 -4.14 -17.99
C ASN A 166 0.18 -3.16 -18.03
N LEU A 167 -0.10 -1.89 -18.28
CA LEU A 167 0.88 -0.81 -18.33
C LEU A 167 1.37 -0.41 -16.94
N LYS A 168 0.51 -0.54 -15.93
CA LYS A 168 0.76 -0.12 -14.56
C LYS A 168 2.03 -0.72 -13.97
N ARG A 169 2.22 -2.03 -14.15
CA ARG A 169 3.37 -2.75 -13.58
C ARG A 169 4.69 -2.28 -14.18
N GLU A 170 4.72 -2.04 -15.49
CA GLU A 170 5.89 -1.49 -16.18
C GLU A 170 6.23 -0.08 -15.68
N ILE A 171 5.21 0.80 -15.55
CA ILE A 171 5.41 2.17 -15.08
C ILE A 171 5.85 2.21 -13.61
N ILE A 172 5.32 1.32 -12.77
CA ILE A 172 5.77 1.19 -11.37
C ILE A 172 7.24 0.80 -11.32
N ASP A 173 7.66 -0.19 -12.11
CA ASP A 173 9.06 -0.64 -12.18
C ASP A 173 10.00 0.44 -12.70
N ASP A 174 9.62 1.12 -13.78
CA ASP A 174 10.34 2.28 -14.31
C ASP A 174 10.47 3.41 -13.28
N THR A 175 9.39 3.69 -12.53
CA THR A 175 9.39 4.69 -11.45
C THR A 175 10.35 4.31 -10.34
N LEU A 176 10.36 3.02 -9.94
CA LEU A 176 11.28 2.49 -8.94
C LEU A 176 12.74 2.63 -9.37
N HIS A 177 13.05 2.22 -10.62
CA HIS A 177 14.39 2.37 -11.18
C HIS A 177 14.83 3.84 -11.22
N LEU A 178 13.93 4.72 -11.60
CA LEU A 178 14.18 6.14 -11.71
C LEU A 178 14.46 6.76 -10.32
N ILE A 179 13.65 6.46 -9.29
CA ILE A 179 13.88 6.93 -7.92
C ILE A 179 15.20 6.40 -7.38
N ASN A 180 15.50 5.11 -7.58
CA ASN A 180 16.74 4.49 -7.11
C ASN A 180 18.00 5.02 -7.83
N SER A 181 17.88 5.54 -9.05
CA SER A 181 19.00 6.16 -9.78
C SER A 181 19.34 7.57 -9.28
N LEU A 182 18.48 8.14 -8.43
CA LEU A 182 18.64 9.44 -7.83
C LEU A 182 19.05 9.28 -6.35
N ASP A 183 19.84 10.20 -5.84
CA ASP A 183 20.14 10.27 -4.40
C ASP A 183 18.97 10.95 -3.65
N SER A 184 17.75 10.43 -3.86
CA SER A 184 16.51 10.98 -3.35
C SER A 184 15.72 9.94 -2.57
N SER A 185 14.95 10.37 -1.59
CA SER A 185 13.93 9.56 -0.92
C SER A 185 12.57 9.79 -1.56
N ALA A 186 11.62 8.87 -1.38
CA ALA A 186 10.27 9.06 -1.88
C ALA A 186 9.20 8.66 -0.85
N ILE A 187 8.08 9.39 -0.87
CA ILE A 187 6.83 8.99 -0.24
C ILE A 187 5.80 8.76 -1.35
N VAL A 188 5.23 7.57 -1.39
CA VAL A 188 4.18 7.18 -2.34
C VAL A 188 2.89 6.98 -1.58
N VAL A 189 1.88 7.79 -1.85
CA VAL A 189 0.53 7.58 -1.33
C VAL A 189 -0.21 6.63 -2.26
N THR A 190 -0.81 5.59 -1.71
CA THR A 190 -1.64 4.66 -2.47
C THR A 190 -2.72 4.03 -1.59
N HIS A 191 -3.79 3.56 -2.20
CA HIS A 191 -4.78 2.69 -1.57
C HIS A 191 -4.60 1.21 -2.00
N ASN A 192 -3.63 0.93 -2.88
CA ASN A 192 -3.36 -0.40 -3.41
C ASN A 192 -2.19 -1.05 -2.63
N ALA A 193 -2.48 -2.15 -1.95
CA ALA A 193 -1.51 -2.87 -1.14
C ALA A 193 -0.39 -3.52 -1.97
N GLU A 194 -0.69 -3.98 -3.20
CA GLU A 194 0.32 -4.58 -4.08
C GLU A 194 1.35 -3.54 -4.53
N GLU A 195 0.90 -2.32 -4.84
CA GLU A 195 1.80 -1.19 -5.14
C GLU A 195 2.72 -0.89 -3.97
N ALA A 196 2.13 -0.75 -2.75
CA ALA A 196 2.90 -0.48 -1.55
C ALA A 196 3.92 -1.58 -1.27
N MET A 197 3.56 -2.85 -1.43
CA MET A 197 4.46 -3.98 -1.24
C MET A 197 5.59 -4.04 -2.26
N PHE A 198 5.31 -3.67 -3.51
CA PHE A 198 6.28 -3.73 -4.60
C PHE A 198 7.31 -2.59 -4.53
N LEU A 199 6.85 -1.38 -4.22
CA LEU A 199 7.68 -0.16 -4.30
C LEU A 199 8.53 0.08 -3.04
N SER A 200 8.07 -0.32 -1.85
CA SER A 200 8.53 0.33 -0.63
C SER A 200 9.53 -0.47 0.17
N ASN A 201 10.47 0.26 0.78
CA ASN A 201 11.30 -0.26 1.86
C ASN A 201 10.50 -0.36 3.18
N VAL A 202 9.57 0.59 3.39
CA VAL A 202 8.72 0.69 4.58
C VAL A 202 7.31 1.08 4.15
N ILE A 203 6.30 0.49 4.78
CA ILE A 203 4.90 0.85 4.61
C ILE A 203 4.40 1.47 5.92
N VAL A 204 3.75 2.61 5.81
CA VAL A 204 2.99 3.28 6.87
C VAL A 204 1.51 3.05 6.61
N VAL A 205 0.87 2.21 7.42
CA VAL A 205 -0.56 1.94 7.31
C VAL A 205 -1.35 2.97 8.11
N MET A 206 -2.28 3.64 7.44
CA MET A 206 -3.14 4.65 8.04
C MET A 206 -4.61 4.23 8.06
N GLU A 207 -5.29 4.58 9.14
CA GLU A 207 -6.74 4.50 9.29
C GLU A 207 -7.24 5.71 10.09
N LYS A 208 -8.29 6.38 9.62
CA LYS A 208 -8.98 7.49 10.33
C LYS A 208 -8.02 8.55 10.90
N GLY A 209 -7.08 9.00 10.09
CA GLY A 209 -6.12 10.04 10.44
C GLY A 209 -4.96 9.60 11.33
N SER A 210 -4.86 8.33 11.69
CA SER A 210 -3.84 7.79 12.59
C SER A 210 -3.02 6.70 11.92
N ILE A 211 -1.79 6.51 12.38
CA ILE A 211 -0.96 5.37 11.97
C ILE A 211 -1.39 4.14 12.79
N VAL A 212 -1.66 3.05 12.09
CA VAL A 212 -2.03 1.76 12.67
C VAL A 212 -0.83 0.83 12.79
N GLN A 213 0.03 0.83 11.78
CA GLN A 213 1.26 0.02 11.77
C GLN A 213 2.30 0.65 10.84
N ILE A 214 3.57 0.53 11.22
CA ILE A 214 4.73 0.84 10.36
C ILE A 214 5.62 -0.40 10.34
N GLY A 215 6.11 -0.78 9.17
CA GLY A 215 7.04 -1.91 9.04
C GLY A 215 7.46 -2.16 7.61
N LYS A 216 8.36 -3.12 7.41
CA LYS A 216 8.72 -3.60 6.09
C LYS A 216 7.55 -4.36 5.46
N PRO A 217 7.41 -4.41 4.12
CA PRO A 217 6.31 -5.10 3.44
C PRO A 217 6.05 -6.52 3.98
N ARG A 218 7.10 -7.33 4.06
CA ARG A 218 7.01 -8.70 4.57
C ARG A 218 6.56 -8.77 6.05
N GLU A 219 7.03 -7.84 6.88
CA GLU A 219 6.69 -7.78 8.29
C GLU A 219 5.19 -7.49 8.48
N ILE A 220 4.67 -6.48 7.77
CA ILE A 220 3.24 -6.13 7.84
C ILE A 220 2.35 -7.27 7.33
N TYR A 221 2.80 -7.98 6.28
CA TYR A 221 2.06 -9.09 5.71
C TYR A 221 1.96 -10.30 6.65
N PHE A 222 3.09 -10.71 7.28
CA PHE A 222 3.16 -11.89 8.14
C PHE A 222 2.89 -11.60 9.62
N ASN A 223 2.97 -10.34 10.07
CA ASN A 223 2.72 -9.92 11.44
C ASN A 223 1.80 -8.69 11.47
N PRO A 224 0.58 -8.76 10.92
CA PRO A 224 -0.37 -7.65 10.97
C PRO A 224 -0.75 -7.36 12.43
N SER A 225 -0.87 -6.06 12.77
CA SER A 225 -1.19 -5.62 14.14
C SER A 225 -2.65 -5.82 14.52
N ASN A 226 -3.55 -5.93 13.55
CA ASN A 226 -4.99 -6.12 13.77
C ASN A 226 -5.69 -6.66 12.52
N VAL A 227 -7.00 -6.92 12.65
CA VAL A 227 -7.86 -7.41 11.55
C VAL A 227 -7.83 -6.49 10.33
N TYR A 228 -7.86 -5.17 10.55
CA TYR A 228 -7.85 -4.19 9.47
C TYR A 228 -6.58 -4.30 8.62
N VAL A 229 -5.39 -4.31 9.26
CA VAL A 229 -4.12 -4.47 8.54
C VAL A 229 -4.07 -5.80 7.79
N ALA A 230 -4.50 -6.90 8.42
CA ALA A 230 -4.55 -8.20 7.76
C ALA A 230 -5.41 -8.18 6.48
N SER A 231 -6.54 -7.46 6.51
CA SER A 231 -7.51 -7.36 5.41
C SER A 231 -7.08 -6.42 4.27
N LEU A 232 -6.13 -5.53 4.51
CA LEU A 232 -5.63 -4.63 3.45
C LEU A 232 -4.90 -5.36 2.32
N PHE A 233 -4.28 -6.50 2.64
CA PHE A 233 -3.44 -7.27 1.70
C PHE A 233 -4.18 -8.43 1.02
N GLY A 234 -5.48 -8.37 0.95
CA GLY A 234 -6.33 -9.34 0.28
C GLY A 234 -7.52 -9.79 1.12
N GLU A 235 -8.37 -10.61 0.52
CA GLU A 235 -9.49 -11.22 1.22
C GLU A 235 -8.99 -12.08 2.39
N VAL A 236 -9.80 -12.16 3.44
CA VAL A 236 -9.52 -12.97 4.63
C VAL A 236 -10.80 -13.67 5.10
N ASN A 237 -10.64 -14.89 5.62
CA ASN A 237 -11.68 -15.56 6.36
C ASN A 237 -11.62 -15.13 7.83
N ILE A 238 -12.72 -14.63 8.39
CA ILE A 238 -12.76 -14.12 9.76
C ILE A 238 -13.76 -14.93 10.60
N PHE A 239 -13.28 -15.52 11.69
CA PHE A 239 -14.09 -16.29 12.62
C PHE A 239 -14.08 -15.62 13.99
N LYS A 240 -15.26 -15.38 14.52
CA LYS A 240 -15.47 -14.84 15.87
C LYS A 240 -15.60 -16.00 16.85
N THR A 241 -14.70 -16.07 17.82
CA THR A 241 -14.68 -17.16 18.80
C THR A 241 -14.20 -16.64 20.15
N LYS A 242 -14.06 -17.54 21.13
CA LYS A 242 -13.50 -17.25 22.45
C LYS A 242 -12.38 -18.24 22.78
N ILE A 243 -11.48 -17.81 23.63
CA ILE A 243 -10.41 -18.67 24.17
C ILE A 243 -10.96 -19.53 25.29
N LEU A 244 -10.71 -20.83 25.23
CA LEU A 244 -11.01 -21.79 26.27
C LEU A 244 -9.82 -22.73 26.48
N ASN A 245 -9.24 -22.76 27.66
CA ASN A 245 -8.09 -23.61 28.00
C ASN A 245 -6.91 -23.41 26.97
N ASN A 246 -6.53 -22.18 26.72
CA ASN A 246 -5.48 -21.80 25.72
C ASN A 246 -5.76 -22.27 24.28
N LYS A 247 -7.01 -22.48 23.92
CA LYS A 247 -7.43 -22.89 22.58
C LYS A 247 -8.58 -22.03 22.10
N CYS A 248 -8.65 -21.80 20.80
CA CYS A 248 -9.83 -21.27 20.14
C CYS A 248 -10.31 -22.24 19.06
N GLU A 249 -11.61 -22.42 19.02
CA GLU A 249 -12.26 -23.29 18.05
C GLU A 249 -12.78 -22.47 16.88
N THR A 250 -12.52 -22.97 15.68
CA THR A 250 -13.01 -22.40 14.42
C THR A 250 -13.56 -23.49 13.52
N PRO A 251 -14.33 -23.18 12.49
CA PRO A 251 -14.76 -24.16 11.50
C PRO A 251 -13.59 -24.85 10.78
N LEU A 252 -12.39 -24.25 10.80
CA LEU A 252 -11.18 -24.80 10.18
C LEU A 252 -10.36 -25.66 11.13
N GLY A 253 -10.78 -25.82 12.38
CA GLY A 253 -10.12 -26.62 13.41
C GLY A 253 -9.82 -25.84 14.69
N ILE A 254 -9.11 -26.51 15.59
CA ILE A 254 -8.69 -25.95 16.87
C ILE A 254 -7.30 -25.34 16.72
N LEU A 255 -7.15 -24.09 17.18
CA LEU A 255 -5.88 -23.38 17.22
C LEU A 255 -5.44 -23.21 18.68
N GLU A 256 -4.17 -23.49 18.96
CA GLU A 256 -3.57 -23.25 20.27
C GLU A 256 -3.00 -21.85 20.36
N THR A 257 -3.22 -21.18 21.48
CA THR A 257 -2.66 -19.85 21.76
C THR A 257 -2.42 -19.70 23.27
N LYS A 258 -1.32 -19.01 23.64
CA LYS A 258 -0.98 -18.71 25.03
C LYS A 258 -1.08 -17.24 25.38
N ASP A 259 -1.37 -16.40 24.38
CA ASP A 259 -1.26 -14.93 24.50
C ASP A 259 -2.56 -14.27 24.98
N PHE A 260 -3.63 -15.05 25.20
CA PHE A 260 -4.95 -14.53 25.52
C PHE A 260 -5.48 -15.15 26.82
N LYS A 261 -6.32 -14.38 27.52
CA LYS A 261 -6.99 -14.87 28.77
C LYS A 261 -8.12 -15.83 28.41
N ASP A 262 -8.39 -16.73 29.36
CA ASP A 262 -9.55 -17.63 29.24
C ASP A 262 -10.86 -16.82 29.17
N ASN A 263 -11.80 -17.28 28.33
CA ASN A 263 -13.04 -16.58 27.97
C ASN A 263 -12.89 -15.25 27.21
N GLN A 264 -11.65 -14.85 26.80
CA GLN A 264 -11.46 -13.66 25.98
C GLN A 264 -12.05 -13.89 24.58
N GLN A 265 -12.84 -12.91 24.11
CA GLN A 265 -13.35 -12.90 22.73
C GLN A 265 -12.27 -12.49 21.76
N VAL A 266 -12.14 -13.22 20.67
CA VAL A 266 -11.12 -13.01 19.64
C VAL A 266 -11.69 -13.12 18.23
N ASN A 267 -11.03 -12.46 17.29
CA ASN A 267 -11.18 -12.71 15.86
C ASN A 267 -10.01 -13.57 15.40
N VAL A 268 -10.31 -14.73 14.83
CA VAL A 268 -9.33 -15.54 14.11
C VAL A 268 -9.40 -15.17 12.64
N VAL A 269 -8.30 -14.70 12.09
CA VAL A 269 -8.16 -14.26 10.68
C VAL A 269 -7.31 -15.28 9.96
N VAL A 270 -7.85 -15.85 8.88
CA VAL A 270 -7.19 -16.87 8.07
C VAL A 270 -7.13 -16.40 6.63
N ARG A 271 -5.93 -16.25 6.08
CA ARG A 271 -5.78 -15.92 4.67
C ARG A 271 -6.24 -17.08 3.77
N PRO A 272 -6.82 -16.84 2.60
CA PRO A 272 -7.21 -17.90 1.67
C PRO A 272 -6.08 -18.87 1.30
N GLU A 273 -4.87 -18.36 1.16
CA GLU A 273 -3.66 -19.15 0.88
C GLU A 273 -3.16 -20.00 2.05
N ALA A 274 -3.66 -19.74 3.27
CA ALA A 274 -3.40 -20.59 4.43
C ALA A 274 -4.08 -21.95 4.31
N ILE A 275 -5.19 -22.02 3.57
CA ILE A 275 -6.01 -23.22 3.43
C ILE A 275 -5.46 -24.05 2.26
N LYS A 276 -4.69 -25.08 2.57
CA LYS A 276 -4.08 -25.99 1.59
C LYS A 276 -5.01 -27.14 1.33
N LEU A 277 -5.59 -27.22 0.12
CA LEU A 277 -6.47 -28.32 -0.26
C LEU A 277 -5.64 -29.57 -0.62
N ASN A 278 -6.05 -30.72 -0.12
CA ASN A 278 -5.47 -32.00 -0.47
C ASN A 278 -6.19 -32.57 -1.71
N VAL A 279 -5.42 -32.79 -2.76
CA VAL A 279 -5.90 -33.21 -4.09
C VAL A 279 -6.04 -34.73 -4.21
N GLU A 280 -5.69 -35.49 -3.18
CA GLU A 280 -5.71 -36.96 -3.24
C GLU A 280 -7.14 -37.50 -3.36
N LYS A 281 -7.30 -38.45 -4.30
CA LYS A 281 -8.59 -39.02 -4.76
C LYS A 281 -9.33 -39.90 -3.71
N SER A 282 -8.87 -40.00 -2.50
CA SER A 282 -9.57 -40.77 -1.44
C SER A 282 -10.20 -39.82 -0.43
N PRO A 283 -11.49 -39.95 -0.18
CA PRO A 283 -12.13 -39.27 0.94
C PRO A 283 -11.73 -40.01 2.23
N VAL A 284 -10.50 -39.83 2.68
CA VAL A 284 -10.15 -40.14 4.05
C VAL A 284 -10.94 -39.14 4.88
N ALA A 285 -11.74 -39.60 5.82
CA ALA A 285 -12.45 -38.78 6.78
C ALA A 285 -11.43 -37.95 7.58
N SER A 286 -10.99 -36.83 6.98
CA SER A 286 -10.15 -35.86 7.63
C SER A 286 -11.04 -35.01 8.54
N PRO A 287 -10.63 -34.70 9.76
CA PRO A 287 -11.40 -33.81 10.65
C PRO A 287 -11.63 -32.42 10.03
N ASN A 288 -10.81 -32.06 9.02
CA ASN A 288 -10.92 -30.79 8.29
C ASN A 288 -11.31 -31.09 6.84
N SER A 289 -12.61 -31.06 6.56
CA SER A 289 -13.16 -31.26 5.22
C SER A 289 -14.24 -30.22 4.90
N GLY A 290 -14.41 -29.94 3.63
CA GLY A 290 -15.43 -29.01 3.16
C GLY A 290 -16.01 -29.44 1.82
N VAL A 291 -17.13 -28.85 1.45
CA VAL A 291 -17.78 -29.05 0.16
C VAL A 291 -17.55 -27.84 -0.72
N VAL A 292 -17.04 -28.05 -1.91
CA VAL A 292 -16.79 -26.99 -2.88
C VAL A 292 -18.12 -26.46 -3.39
N VAL A 293 -18.29 -25.16 -3.30
CA VAL A 293 -19.46 -24.45 -3.85
C VAL A 293 -19.17 -24.01 -5.28
N ASP A 294 -17.99 -23.42 -5.51
CA ASP A 294 -17.58 -22.92 -6.81
C ASP A 294 -16.05 -22.78 -6.87
N SER A 295 -15.48 -22.80 -8.07
CA SER A 295 -14.04 -22.62 -8.33
C SER A 295 -13.85 -21.60 -9.43
N LYS A 296 -13.16 -20.47 -9.11
CA LYS A 296 -12.89 -19.37 -10.05
C LYS A 296 -11.44 -19.36 -10.45
N PHE A 297 -11.18 -19.60 -11.73
CA PHE A 297 -9.83 -19.53 -12.31
C PHE A 297 -9.43 -18.07 -12.60
N LEU A 298 -8.26 -17.66 -12.11
CA LEU A 298 -7.71 -16.30 -12.25
C LEU A 298 -6.41 -16.27 -13.08
N GLY A 299 -6.16 -17.30 -13.90
CA GLY A 299 -4.95 -17.44 -14.71
C GLY A 299 -3.86 -18.22 -13.97
N ASN A 300 -3.07 -17.62 -13.11
CA ASN A 300 -2.00 -18.29 -12.36
C ASN A 300 -2.45 -18.86 -11.00
N SER A 301 -3.67 -18.61 -10.60
CA SER A 301 -4.26 -19.06 -9.34
C SER A 301 -5.76 -19.30 -9.49
N ALA A 302 -6.35 -19.92 -8.48
CA ALA A 302 -7.79 -20.12 -8.39
C ALA A 302 -8.28 -19.75 -6.99
N ILE A 303 -9.49 -19.17 -6.91
CA ILE A 303 -10.21 -19.00 -5.66
C ILE A 303 -11.28 -20.08 -5.59
N ILE A 304 -11.24 -20.85 -4.50
CA ILE A 304 -12.18 -21.93 -4.25
C ILE A 304 -13.12 -21.47 -3.13
N HIS A 305 -14.38 -21.39 -3.46
CA HIS A 305 -15.47 -21.12 -2.52
C HIS A 305 -15.92 -22.46 -1.92
N MET A 306 -15.86 -22.62 -0.62
CA MET A 306 -16.20 -23.85 0.08
C MET A 306 -17.16 -23.59 1.24
N THR A 307 -17.94 -24.60 1.58
CA THR A 307 -18.69 -24.66 2.83
C THR A 307 -18.04 -25.68 3.76
N VAL A 308 -17.75 -25.25 4.97
CA VAL A 308 -17.22 -26.10 6.06
C VAL A 308 -18.23 -26.06 7.21
N ASN A 309 -18.49 -27.20 7.82
CA ASN A 309 -19.34 -27.28 9.02
C ASN A 309 -18.48 -27.13 10.27
N ASP A 310 -18.95 -26.34 11.24
CA ASP A 310 -18.41 -26.38 12.60
C ASP A 310 -18.93 -27.62 13.38
N ARG A 311 -18.52 -27.76 14.63
CA ARG A 311 -18.95 -28.89 15.49
C ARG A 311 -20.43 -28.93 15.76
N ASP A 312 -21.08 -27.76 15.76
CA ASP A 312 -22.52 -27.61 15.96
C ASP A 312 -23.30 -27.80 14.66
N ASN A 313 -22.60 -28.22 13.58
CA ASN A 313 -23.14 -28.43 12.25
C ASN A 313 -23.62 -27.14 11.52
N ASN A 314 -23.19 -25.95 11.98
CA ASN A 314 -23.45 -24.71 11.27
C ASN A 314 -22.53 -24.60 10.07
N LYS A 315 -23.09 -24.11 8.95
CA LYS A 315 -22.36 -23.95 7.70
C LYS A 315 -21.64 -22.60 7.65
N HIS A 316 -20.36 -22.63 7.36
CA HIS A 316 -19.50 -21.46 7.16
C HIS A 316 -18.98 -21.41 5.73
N HIS A 317 -19.19 -20.30 5.04
CA HIS A 317 -18.62 -20.05 3.74
C HIS A 317 -17.20 -19.54 3.89
N ILE A 318 -16.24 -20.16 3.21
CA ILE A 318 -14.81 -19.82 3.28
C ILE A 318 -14.20 -19.79 1.88
N HIS A 319 -13.10 -19.04 1.78
CA HIS A 319 -12.31 -18.94 0.55
C HIS A 319 -10.95 -19.57 0.76
N SER A 320 -10.52 -20.41 -0.19
CA SER A 320 -9.13 -20.89 -0.32
C SER A 320 -8.55 -20.37 -1.62
N LYS A 321 -7.25 -20.06 -1.64
CA LYS A 321 -6.53 -19.66 -2.84
C LYS A 321 -5.47 -20.70 -3.18
N LEU A 322 -5.59 -21.27 -4.37
CA LEU A 322 -4.64 -22.25 -4.91
C LEU A 322 -3.79 -21.63 -6.00
N ILE A 323 -2.53 -22.05 -6.07
CA ILE A 323 -1.63 -21.74 -7.18
C ILE A 323 -1.68 -22.91 -8.16
N GLY A 324 -1.80 -22.65 -9.45
CA GLY A 324 -1.85 -23.65 -10.52
C GLY A 324 -3.23 -23.88 -11.12
N GLU A 325 -3.36 -24.96 -11.89
CA GLU A 325 -4.52 -25.23 -12.75
C GLU A 325 -5.60 -26.09 -12.08
N PHE A 326 -5.37 -26.56 -10.85
CA PHE A 326 -6.32 -27.46 -10.20
C PHE A 326 -7.60 -26.71 -9.81
N LEU A 327 -8.72 -27.15 -10.36
CA LEU A 327 -10.06 -26.64 -10.09
C LEU A 327 -10.93 -27.80 -9.60
N PRO A 328 -11.17 -27.94 -8.29
CA PRO A 328 -12.11 -28.93 -7.79
C PRO A 328 -13.53 -28.64 -8.30
N ALA A 329 -14.25 -29.68 -8.69
CA ALA A 329 -15.60 -29.53 -9.22
C ALA A 329 -16.58 -29.07 -8.13
N PRO A 330 -17.63 -28.28 -8.45
CA PRO A 330 -18.71 -27.97 -7.53
C PRO A 330 -19.32 -29.25 -6.94
N ALA A 331 -19.77 -29.18 -5.69
CA ALA A 331 -20.28 -30.28 -4.89
C ALA A 331 -19.26 -31.40 -4.55
N SER A 332 -17.98 -31.29 -4.96
CA SER A 332 -16.96 -32.22 -4.53
C SER A 332 -16.58 -31.98 -3.05
N SER A 333 -16.28 -33.07 -2.34
CA SER A 333 -15.72 -33.00 -1.00
C SER A 333 -14.21 -32.89 -1.09
N VAL A 334 -13.61 -31.96 -0.34
CA VAL A 334 -12.17 -31.74 -0.28
C VAL A 334 -11.72 -31.74 1.19
N SER A 335 -10.57 -32.35 1.45
CA SER A 335 -9.90 -32.20 2.73
C SER A 335 -8.87 -31.06 2.65
N PHE A 336 -8.57 -30.45 3.80
CA PHE A 336 -7.60 -29.35 3.84
C PHE A 336 -6.74 -29.39 5.09
N SER A 337 -5.62 -28.69 5.02
CA SER A 337 -4.74 -28.37 6.15
C SER A 337 -4.51 -26.87 6.23
N LEU A 338 -4.09 -26.36 7.39
CA LEU A 338 -3.81 -24.95 7.63
C LEU A 338 -2.30 -24.69 7.70
N ASP A 339 -1.84 -23.71 6.97
CA ASP A 339 -0.53 -23.10 7.15
C ASP A 339 -0.64 -21.99 8.20
N LEU A 340 -0.16 -22.27 9.42
CA LEU A 340 -0.31 -21.37 10.57
C LEU A 340 0.45 -20.04 10.42
N ASN A 341 1.39 -19.92 9.48
CA ASN A 341 2.06 -18.65 9.21
C ASN A 341 1.13 -17.57 8.63
N HIS A 342 -0.04 -17.98 8.15
CA HIS A 342 -1.06 -17.11 7.56
C HIS A 342 -2.36 -17.09 8.38
N VAL A 343 -2.26 -17.45 9.67
CA VAL A 343 -3.36 -17.44 10.63
C VAL A 343 -3.03 -16.49 11.78
N PHE A 344 -3.92 -15.55 12.05
CA PHE A 344 -3.72 -14.51 13.04
C PHE A 344 -4.87 -14.50 14.04
N ILE A 345 -4.58 -14.21 15.31
CA ILE A 345 -5.59 -14.10 16.36
C ILE A 345 -5.49 -12.70 16.97
N PHE A 346 -6.61 -11.97 16.96
CA PHE A 346 -6.67 -10.61 17.49
C PHE A 346 -7.76 -10.50 18.58
N PRO A 347 -7.53 -9.69 19.64
CA PRO A 347 -8.58 -9.36 20.59
C PRO A 347 -9.75 -8.66 19.90
N ARG A 348 -10.94 -8.89 20.41
CA ARG A 348 -12.17 -8.27 19.91
C ARG A 348 -12.61 -7.09 20.77
#